data_ac9a147dec83b82fc7d55139a2f10b6b
#
_entry.id   ac9a147dec83b82fc7d55139a2f10b6b
#
_cell.length_a   1.000
_cell.length_b   1.000
_cell.length_c   1.000
_cell.angle_alpha   90.00
_cell.angle_beta   90.00
_cell.angle_gamma   90.00
#
_symmetry.space_group_name_H-M   'P 1'
#
loop_
_entity.id
_entity.type
_entity.pdbx_description
1 polymer ?
#
loop_
_entity_poly.entity_id
_entity_poly.type
_entity_poly.pdbx_seq_one_letter_code
_entity_poly.pdbx_strand_id
1 'polypeptide(L)'
;MKTSEIITVVTGLPRSGTSLMMQILNKSNMEILSDGVRERDINNPEGYFELEAVKGIVKDNSFLNMAVGKVVKIVVPLPVFLDKSHSYRVVFLRRDIEEILRSQEKMLNKDQTSEREKFRTIYEMHLKKTYSFFDLHKIPYINISYKELISDRENELKKIVDFLTISTPLEELMTAINSDLYRNKVN
;
A
#
# COMPACT_ATOMS: atom_id res chain seq x y z
N MET A 1 7.95 3.18 -22.51
CA MET A 1 7.03 4.21 -21.99
C MET A 1 7.84 5.11 -21.06
N LYS A 2 7.64 6.42 -21.11
CA LYS A 2 8.32 7.34 -20.18
C LYS A 2 7.71 7.11 -18.77
N THR A 3 8.53 7.11 -17.76
CA THR A 3 8.12 6.92 -16.35
C THR A 3 7.06 7.97 -15.91
N SER A 4 7.07 9.14 -16.54
CA SER A 4 6.13 10.23 -16.33
C SER A 4 4.68 9.94 -16.80
N GLU A 5 4.43 8.82 -17.46
CA GLU A 5 3.10 8.43 -17.96
C GLU A 5 2.49 7.28 -17.14
N ILE A 6 3.19 6.79 -16.12
CA ILE A 6 2.80 5.61 -15.34
C ILE A 6 2.29 6.05 -13.97
N ILE A 7 1.14 5.53 -13.57
CA ILE A 7 0.63 5.68 -12.20
C ILE A 7 1.28 4.61 -11.32
N THR A 8 1.93 5.04 -10.24
CA THR A 8 2.43 4.11 -9.22
C THR A 8 1.36 3.90 -8.17
N VAL A 9 0.86 2.67 -8.04
CA VAL A 9 -0.16 2.32 -7.05
C VAL A 9 0.49 1.58 -5.88
N VAL A 10 0.33 2.11 -4.67
CA VAL A 10 0.63 1.40 -3.43
C VAL A 10 -0.66 0.73 -2.93
N THR A 11 -0.63 -0.59 -2.79
CA THR A 11 -1.79 -1.38 -2.38
C THR A 11 -1.44 -2.47 -1.37
N GLY A 12 -2.45 -3.14 -0.89
CA GLY A 12 -2.44 -4.22 0.10
C GLY A 12 -3.70 -4.16 0.93
N LEU A 13 -3.91 -5.14 1.81
CA LEU A 13 -5.02 -5.07 2.78
C LEU A 13 -4.86 -3.84 3.71
N PRO A 14 -5.93 -3.27 4.25
CA PRO A 14 -5.83 -2.30 5.34
C PRO A 14 -4.91 -2.86 6.44
N ARG A 15 -4.05 -2.01 7.03
CA ARG A 15 -3.07 -2.40 8.07
C ARG A 15 -1.90 -3.29 7.58
N SER A 16 -1.70 -3.45 6.28
CA SER A 16 -0.55 -4.21 5.73
C SER A 16 0.75 -3.42 5.64
N GLY A 17 0.77 -2.13 5.98
CA GLY A 17 1.97 -1.27 5.89
C GLY A 17 1.96 -0.31 4.70
N THR A 18 0.83 -0.13 4.03
CA THR A 18 0.72 0.80 2.88
C THR A 18 1.12 2.24 3.21
N SER A 19 0.83 2.74 4.43
CA SER A 19 1.28 4.09 4.83
C SER A 19 2.80 4.19 4.97
N LEU A 20 3.46 3.16 5.52
CA LEU A 20 4.92 3.10 5.57
C LEU A 20 5.52 3.14 4.16
N MET A 21 4.94 2.39 3.23
CA MET A 21 5.39 2.42 1.84
C MET A 21 5.24 3.80 1.22
N MET A 22 4.13 4.49 1.48
CA MET A 22 3.96 5.88 1.02
C MET A 22 5.02 6.82 1.60
N GLN A 23 5.42 6.65 2.87
CA GLN A 23 6.50 7.41 3.50
C GLN A 23 7.84 7.17 2.79
N ILE A 24 8.16 5.90 2.49
CA ILE A 24 9.38 5.52 1.77
C ILE A 24 9.40 6.16 0.37
N LEU A 25 8.29 6.07 -0.37
CA LEU A 25 8.21 6.65 -1.70
C LEU A 25 8.22 8.19 -1.69
N ASN A 26 7.66 8.80 -0.65
CA ASN A 26 7.79 10.25 -0.44
C ASN A 26 9.26 10.67 -0.22
N LYS A 27 10.04 9.89 0.53
CA LYS A 27 11.49 10.10 0.69
C LYS A 27 12.27 9.90 -0.61
N SER A 28 11.76 9.12 -1.53
CA SER A 28 12.38 8.90 -2.85
C SER A 28 12.14 10.03 -3.84
N ASN A 29 11.59 11.18 -3.41
CA ASN A 29 11.21 12.32 -4.24
C ASN A 29 10.15 12.00 -5.32
N MET A 30 9.42 10.89 -5.19
CA MET A 30 8.26 10.64 -6.01
C MET A 30 7.08 11.51 -5.56
N GLU A 31 6.40 12.13 -6.50
CA GLU A 31 5.23 12.96 -6.19
C GLU A 31 4.07 12.09 -5.67
N ILE A 32 3.58 12.42 -4.48
CA ILE A 32 2.47 11.69 -3.84
C ILE A 32 1.16 12.42 -4.13
N LEU A 33 0.18 11.70 -4.66
CA LEU A 33 -1.19 12.20 -4.77
C LEU A 33 -1.97 11.84 -3.50
N SER A 34 -2.19 12.85 -2.65
CA SER A 34 -3.00 12.77 -1.42
C SER A 34 -3.63 14.13 -1.15
N ASP A 35 -4.69 14.17 -0.35
CA ASP A 35 -5.42 15.41 -0.03
C ASP A 35 -5.20 15.92 1.40
N GLY A 36 -4.53 15.12 2.25
CA GLY A 36 -4.27 15.49 3.64
C GLY A 36 -5.52 15.53 4.55
N VAL A 37 -6.69 15.12 4.06
CA VAL A 37 -7.96 15.15 4.81
C VAL A 37 -7.89 14.27 6.05
N ARG A 38 -7.26 13.09 5.95
CA ARG A 38 -7.07 12.24 7.10
C ARG A 38 -5.86 12.68 7.91
N GLU A 39 -6.11 13.25 9.07
CA GLU A 39 -5.08 13.71 10.00
C GLU A 39 -4.20 12.57 10.52
N ARG A 40 -3.01 12.95 10.98
CA ARG A 40 -2.05 12.06 11.64
C ARG A 40 -2.59 11.68 13.02
N ASP A 41 -2.27 10.48 13.48
CA ASP A 41 -2.61 10.03 14.82
C ASP A 41 -1.49 9.15 15.41
N ILE A 42 -1.69 8.66 16.65
CA ILE A 42 -0.73 7.81 17.36
C ILE A 42 -0.43 6.49 16.62
N ASN A 43 -1.33 6.04 15.75
CA ASN A 43 -1.16 4.81 14.96
C ASN A 43 -0.37 5.06 13.68
N ASN A 44 -0.31 6.32 13.22
CA ASN A 44 0.41 6.72 12.03
C ASN A 44 0.86 8.19 12.13
N PRO A 45 1.90 8.48 12.92
CA PRO A 45 2.36 9.83 13.22
C PRO A 45 2.90 10.58 12.00
N GLU A 46 3.37 9.85 10.97
CA GLU A 46 3.88 10.43 9.73
C GLU A 46 2.77 10.69 8.69
N GLY A 47 1.53 10.29 8.97
CA GLY A 47 0.37 10.51 8.10
C GLY A 47 -0.03 9.31 7.26
N TYR A 48 -1.25 9.38 6.76
CA TYR A 48 -1.90 8.26 6.06
C TYR A 48 -1.72 8.31 4.55
N PHE A 49 -1.43 9.47 3.97
CA PHE A 49 -1.32 9.68 2.52
C PHE A 49 -2.53 9.12 1.74
N GLU A 50 -3.72 9.39 2.26
CA GLU A 50 -4.96 8.99 1.62
C GLU A 50 -5.45 10.08 0.66
N LEU A 51 -6.26 9.69 -0.31
CA LEU A 51 -7.00 10.56 -1.19
C LEU A 51 -8.48 10.19 -1.08
N GLU A 52 -9.32 11.11 -0.65
CA GLU A 52 -10.75 10.85 -0.40
C GLU A 52 -11.47 10.33 -1.65
N ALA A 53 -11.11 10.85 -2.83
CA ALA A 53 -11.67 10.42 -4.11
C ALA A 53 -11.51 8.90 -4.37
N VAL A 54 -10.48 8.25 -3.80
CA VAL A 54 -10.28 6.79 -3.92
C VAL A 54 -11.45 6.00 -3.36
N LYS A 55 -12.13 6.49 -2.33
CA LYS A 55 -13.31 5.81 -1.75
C LYS A 55 -14.47 5.71 -2.74
N GLY A 56 -14.53 6.65 -3.68
CA GLY A 56 -15.55 6.71 -4.72
C GLY A 56 -15.18 6.00 -6.03
N ILE A 57 -14.00 5.37 -6.15
CA ILE A 57 -13.45 4.81 -7.40
C ILE A 57 -14.41 3.91 -8.19
N VAL A 58 -15.34 3.25 -7.51
CA VAL A 58 -16.38 2.40 -8.14
C VAL A 58 -17.32 3.21 -9.03
N LYS A 59 -17.56 4.49 -8.69
CA LYS A 59 -18.50 5.38 -9.38
C LYS A 59 -17.80 6.40 -10.25
N ASP A 60 -16.64 6.89 -9.77
CA ASP A 60 -15.85 7.91 -10.43
C ASP A 60 -14.38 7.66 -10.18
N ASN A 61 -13.63 7.40 -11.23
CA ASN A 61 -12.19 7.19 -11.21
C ASN A 61 -11.42 8.31 -11.93
N SER A 62 -12.04 9.45 -12.18
CA SER A 62 -11.45 10.60 -12.87
C SER A 62 -10.19 11.14 -12.20
N PHE A 63 -10.03 10.94 -10.86
CA PHE A 63 -8.83 11.31 -10.13
C PHE A 63 -7.57 10.60 -10.67
N LEU A 64 -7.71 9.47 -11.37
CA LEU A 64 -6.58 8.77 -11.99
C LEU A 64 -5.87 9.63 -13.04
N ASN A 65 -6.57 10.56 -13.70
CA ASN A 65 -5.95 11.53 -14.60
C ASN A 65 -4.93 12.43 -13.88
N MET A 66 -5.19 12.77 -12.61
CA MET A 66 -4.27 13.54 -11.76
C MET A 66 -3.15 12.69 -11.16
N ALA A 67 -3.32 11.35 -11.16
CA ALA A 67 -2.36 10.40 -10.63
C ALA A 67 -1.27 10.01 -11.65
N VAL A 68 -1.40 10.41 -12.89
CA VAL A 68 -0.40 10.13 -13.94
C VAL A 68 0.95 10.71 -13.55
N GLY A 69 1.98 9.87 -13.55
CA GLY A 69 3.34 10.21 -13.10
C GLY A 69 3.54 10.27 -11.58
N LYS A 70 2.50 10.00 -10.79
CA LYS A 70 2.52 10.13 -9.33
C LYS A 70 2.28 8.79 -8.64
N VAL A 71 2.43 8.81 -7.32
CA VAL A 71 2.11 7.69 -6.43
C VAL A 71 0.76 7.93 -5.78
N VAL A 72 -0.11 6.93 -5.81
CA VAL A 72 -1.41 6.96 -5.11
C VAL A 72 -1.63 5.69 -4.31
N LYS A 73 -2.21 5.83 -3.11
CA LYS A 73 -2.57 4.69 -2.26
C LYS A 73 -4.01 4.25 -2.54
N ILE A 74 -4.17 3.02 -3.02
CA ILE A 74 -5.47 2.40 -3.31
C ILE A 74 -5.51 1.02 -2.65
N VAL A 75 -6.12 0.92 -1.46
CA VAL A 75 -6.13 -0.33 -0.68
C VAL A 75 -7.12 -1.35 -1.23
N VAL A 76 -6.80 -2.64 -1.05
CA VAL A 76 -7.71 -3.76 -1.36
C VAL A 76 -9.05 -3.58 -0.63
N PRO A 77 -10.23 -3.76 -1.30
CA PRO A 77 -10.42 -4.38 -2.61
C PRO A 77 -10.49 -3.39 -3.80
N LEU A 78 -10.21 -2.12 -3.61
CA LEU A 78 -10.45 -1.08 -4.60
C LEU A 78 -9.62 -1.15 -5.90
N PRO A 79 -8.40 -1.75 -5.95
CA PRO A 79 -7.62 -1.79 -7.19
C PRO A 79 -8.27 -2.51 -8.37
N VAL A 80 -9.29 -3.34 -8.13
CA VAL A 80 -10.04 -4.01 -9.24
C VAL A 80 -10.89 -3.05 -10.06
N PHE A 81 -11.01 -1.79 -9.62
CA PHE A 81 -11.75 -0.72 -10.32
C PHE A 81 -10.85 0.28 -11.05
N LEU A 82 -9.54 -0.01 -11.14
CA LEU A 82 -8.61 0.82 -11.92
C LEU A 82 -9.03 0.90 -13.39
N ASP A 83 -9.04 2.10 -13.94
CA ASP A 83 -9.33 2.33 -15.36
C ASP A 83 -8.20 1.76 -16.23
N LYS A 84 -8.56 0.91 -17.17
CA LYS A 84 -7.63 0.21 -18.05
C LYS A 84 -7.01 1.10 -19.12
N SER A 85 -7.45 2.33 -19.27
CA SER A 85 -6.87 3.31 -20.18
C SER A 85 -5.52 3.84 -19.72
N HIS A 86 -5.20 3.70 -18.43
CA HIS A 86 -3.94 4.12 -17.84
C HIS A 86 -2.92 2.99 -17.73
N SER A 87 -1.66 3.35 -17.62
CA SER A 87 -0.55 2.43 -17.33
C SER A 87 -0.19 2.47 -15.86
N TYR A 88 0.08 1.31 -15.28
CA TYR A 88 0.32 1.17 -13.85
C TYR A 88 1.61 0.43 -13.54
N ARG A 89 2.22 0.73 -12.39
CA ARG A 89 3.15 -0.11 -11.64
C ARG A 89 2.62 -0.25 -10.21
N VAL A 90 2.55 -1.47 -9.69
CA VAL A 90 1.92 -1.70 -8.39
C VAL A 90 2.94 -2.23 -7.39
N VAL A 91 3.04 -1.56 -6.24
CA VAL A 91 3.76 -2.05 -5.05
C VAL A 91 2.72 -2.64 -4.11
N PHE A 92 2.72 -3.97 -3.98
CA PHE A 92 1.75 -4.72 -3.19
C PHE A 92 2.32 -5.11 -1.84
N LEU A 93 1.80 -4.51 -0.76
CA LEU A 93 2.20 -4.80 0.61
C LEU A 93 1.53 -6.08 1.10
N ARG A 94 2.35 -7.06 1.51
CA ARG A 94 1.91 -8.31 2.12
C ARG A 94 2.23 -8.32 3.61
N ARG A 95 1.26 -8.75 4.38
CA ARG A 95 1.40 -8.97 5.81
C ARG A 95 0.56 -10.18 6.21
N ASP A 96 0.95 -10.88 7.26
CA ASP A 96 0.16 -11.95 7.83
C ASP A 96 -1.24 -11.45 8.22
N ILE A 97 -2.29 -12.23 7.86
CA ILE A 97 -3.68 -11.81 8.07
C ILE A 97 -4.02 -11.72 9.56
N GLU A 98 -3.45 -12.60 10.40
CA GLU A 98 -3.65 -12.51 11.86
C GLU A 98 -3.05 -11.22 12.43
N GLU A 99 -1.85 -10.83 11.95
CA GLU A 99 -1.26 -9.56 12.35
C GLU A 99 -2.12 -8.37 11.92
N ILE A 100 -2.72 -8.44 10.73
CA ILE A 100 -3.65 -7.42 10.22
C ILE A 100 -4.87 -7.33 11.12
N LEU A 101 -5.52 -8.46 11.43
CA LEU A 101 -6.73 -8.52 12.26
C LEU A 101 -6.46 -7.97 13.67
N ARG A 102 -5.37 -8.40 14.32
CA ARG A 102 -4.95 -7.86 15.62
C ARG A 102 -4.67 -6.36 15.57
N SER A 103 -4.04 -5.88 14.50
CA SER A 103 -3.77 -4.45 14.30
C SER A 103 -5.05 -3.64 14.10
N GLN A 104 -6.07 -4.22 13.47
CA GLN A 104 -7.37 -3.62 13.25
C GLN A 104 -8.17 -3.54 14.55
N GLU A 105 -8.23 -4.63 15.32
CA GLU A 105 -8.87 -4.68 16.64
C GLU A 105 -8.32 -3.58 17.58
N LYS A 106 -6.99 -3.48 17.62
CA LYS A 106 -6.32 -2.46 18.44
C LYS A 106 -6.65 -1.04 17.98
N MET A 107 -6.67 -0.79 16.68
CA MET A 107 -7.00 0.53 16.13
C MET A 107 -8.45 0.92 16.42
N LEU A 108 -9.38 -0.05 16.33
CA LEU A 108 -10.81 0.18 16.58
C LEU A 108 -11.17 0.13 18.06
N ASN A 109 -10.24 -0.27 18.93
CA ASN A 109 -10.46 -0.58 20.33
C ASN A 109 -11.67 -1.53 20.53
N LYS A 110 -11.75 -2.56 19.69
CA LYS A 110 -12.87 -3.51 19.63
C LYS A 110 -12.36 -4.93 19.50
N ASP A 111 -12.82 -5.81 20.39
CA ASP A 111 -12.61 -7.25 20.24
C ASP A 111 -13.44 -7.79 19.08
N GLN A 112 -12.77 -8.38 18.10
CA GLN A 112 -13.37 -9.03 16.92
C GLN A 112 -13.00 -10.51 16.82
N THR A 113 -12.55 -11.11 17.92
CA THR A 113 -12.04 -12.50 17.95
C THR A 113 -13.05 -13.50 17.37
N SER A 114 -14.34 -13.35 17.68
CA SER A 114 -15.41 -14.20 17.16
C SER A 114 -15.67 -14.05 15.66
N GLU A 115 -15.24 -12.96 15.05
CA GLU A 115 -15.44 -12.67 13.62
C GLU A 115 -14.18 -12.87 12.78
N ARG A 116 -13.03 -13.20 13.39
CA ARG A 116 -11.73 -13.29 12.70
C ARG A 116 -11.76 -14.23 11.51
N GLU A 117 -12.37 -15.40 11.63
CA GLU A 117 -12.43 -16.37 10.52
C GLU A 117 -13.24 -15.83 9.34
N LYS A 118 -14.33 -15.11 9.61
CA LYS A 118 -15.12 -14.43 8.59
C LYS A 118 -14.29 -13.35 7.88
N PHE A 119 -13.57 -12.53 8.64
CA PHE A 119 -12.71 -11.49 8.05
C PHE A 119 -11.55 -12.10 7.26
N ARG A 120 -10.94 -13.19 7.75
CA ARG A 120 -9.91 -13.94 7.02
C ARG A 120 -10.42 -14.35 5.65
N THR A 121 -11.56 -15.05 5.60
CA THR A 121 -12.18 -15.51 4.35
C THR A 121 -12.46 -14.35 3.38
N ILE A 122 -12.98 -13.23 3.88
CA ILE A 122 -13.23 -12.03 3.08
C ILE A 122 -11.91 -11.45 2.52
N TYR A 123 -10.88 -11.34 3.34
CA TYR A 123 -9.58 -10.81 2.93
C TYR A 123 -8.91 -11.69 1.88
N GLU A 124 -8.92 -13.01 2.07
CA GLU A 124 -8.39 -13.97 1.09
C GLU A 124 -9.11 -13.89 -0.25
N MET A 125 -10.45 -13.78 -0.23
CA MET A 125 -11.25 -13.58 -1.43
C MET A 125 -10.89 -12.27 -2.14
N HIS A 126 -10.73 -11.17 -1.40
CA HIS A 126 -10.36 -9.87 -1.97
C HIS A 126 -8.94 -9.89 -2.54
N LEU A 127 -7.99 -10.50 -1.86
CA LEU A 127 -6.62 -10.69 -2.36
C LEU A 127 -6.64 -11.46 -3.68
N LYS A 128 -7.31 -12.61 -3.70
CA LYS A 128 -7.43 -13.44 -4.91
C LYS A 128 -8.03 -12.64 -6.09
N LYS A 129 -9.11 -11.88 -5.87
CA LYS A 129 -9.71 -11.04 -6.91
C LYS A 129 -8.75 -9.97 -7.41
N THR A 130 -8.01 -9.33 -6.51
CA THR A 130 -7.08 -8.26 -6.86
C THR A 130 -5.91 -8.80 -7.69
N TYR A 131 -5.29 -9.91 -7.30
CA TYR A 131 -4.23 -10.54 -8.09
C TYR A 131 -4.74 -11.01 -9.46
N SER A 132 -5.91 -11.69 -9.48
CA SER A 132 -6.52 -12.11 -10.76
C SER A 132 -6.78 -10.92 -11.70
N PHE A 133 -7.15 -9.76 -11.16
CA PHE A 133 -7.34 -8.54 -11.95
C PHE A 133 -6.00 -8.04 -12.54
N PHE A 134 -4.93 -8.00 -11.74
CA PHE A 134 -3.62 -7.58 -12.25
C PHE A 134 -3.09 -8.52 -13.34
N ASP A 135 -3.19 -9.83 -13.11
CA ASP A 135 -2.72 -10.84 -14.06
C ASP A 135 -3.52 -10.77 -15.37
N LEU A 136 -4.86 -10.68 -15.29
CA LEU A 136 -5.75 -10.59 -16.46
C LEU A 136 -5.44 -9.34 -17.30
N HIS A 137 -5.15 -8.21 -16.66
CA HIS A 137 -4.87 -6.95 -17.34
C HIS A 137 -3.39 -6.66 -17.55
N LYS A 138 -2.52 -7.65 -17.23
CA LYS A 138 -1.05 -7.55 -17.38
C LYS A 138 -0.47 -6.31 -16.69
N ILE A 139 -1.05 -5.94 -15.54
CA ILE A 139 -0.55 -4.84 -14.71
C ILE A 139 0.67 -5.35 -13.96
N PRO A 140 1.87 -4.77 -14.17
CA PRO A 140 3.07 -5.19 -13.47
C PRO A 140 3.00 -4.84 -11.98
N TYR A 141 3.34 -5.82 -11.14
CA TYR A 141 3.37 -5.63 -9.68
C TYR A 141 4.54 -6.37 -9.03
N ILE A 142 4.98 -5.86 -7.88
CA ILE A 142 5.88 -6.56 -6.97
C ILE A 142 5.20 -6.77 -5.62
N ASN A 143 5.52 -7.89 -4.97
CA ASN A 143 5.11 -8.16 -3.58
C ASN A 143 6.21 -7.74 -2.62
N ILE A 144 5.87 -6.90 -1.64
CA ILE A 144 6.75 -6.45 -0.58
C ILE A 144 6.22 -6.97 0.76
N SER A 145 7.03 -7.75 1.45
CA SER A 145 6.70 -8.27 2.76
C SER A 145 6.89 -7.19 3.83
N TYR A 146 5.84 -6.86 4.57
CA TYR A 146 5.93 -5.92 5.69
C TYR A 146 6.91 -6.40 6.77
N LYS A 147 6.93 -7.72 7.06
CA LYS A 147 7.85 -8.33 8.02
C LYS A 147 9.29 -8.13 7.58
N GLU A 148 9.60 -8.48 6.34
CA GLU A 148 10.95 -8.37 5.77
C GLU A 148 11.37 -6.91 5.59
N LEU A 149 10.46 -6.00 5.23
CA LEU A 149 10.73 -4.56 5.18
C LEU A 149 11.22 -4.00 6.52
N ILE A 150 10.87 -4.64 7.64
CA ILE A 150 11.35 -4.26 8.97
C ILE A 150 12.63 -5.02 9.36
N SER A 151 12.71 -6.33 9.07
CA SER A 151 13.82 -7.21 9.53
C SER A 151 14.98 -7.31 8.54
N ASP A 152 14.74 -7.15 7.24
CA ASP A 152 15.73 -7.18 6.16
C ASP A 152 15.47 -6.04 5.17
N ARG A 153 15.47 -4.84 5.72
CA ARG A 153 15.04 -3.61 5.03
C ARG A 153 15.82 -3.32 3.76
N GLU A 154 17.11 -3.62 3.73
CA GLU A 154 17.96 -3.35 2.58
C GLU A 154 17.52 -4.16 1.35
N ASN A 155 17.35 -5.47 1.51
CA ASN A 155 16.94 -6.35 0.43
C ASN A 155 15.51 -6.04 -0.07
N GLU A 156 14.57 -5.73 0.84
CA GLU A 156 13.20 -5.36 0.44
C GLU A 156 13.14 -4.01 -0.26
N LEU A 157 13.90 -3.00 0.20
CA LEU A 157 13.98 -1.70 -0.47
C LEU A 157 14.63 -1.82 -1.84
N LYS A 158 15.63 -2.68 -2.00
CA LYS A 158 16.29 -2.92 -3.28
C LYS A 158 15.31 -3.39 -4.35
N LYS A 159 14.39 -4.31 -4.01
CA LYS A 159 13.31 -4.74 -4.92
C LYS A 159 12.45 -3.56 -5.40
N ILE A 160 12.14 -2.62 -4.51
CA ILE A 160 11.32 -1.44 -4.81
C ILE A 160 12.10 -0.48 -5.73
N VAL A 161 13.36 -0.21 -5.37
CA VAL A 161 14.27 0.66 -6.14
C VAL A 161 14.42 0.15 -7.57
N ASP A 162 14.70 -1.14 -7.73
CA ASP A 162 14.86 -1.76 -9.04
C ASP A 162 13.55 -1.72 -9.86
N PHE A 163 12.42 -2.06 -9.23
CA PHE A 163 11.12 -2.11 -9.90
C PHE A 163 10.62 -0.72 -10.34
N LEU A 164 10.79 0.30 -9.50
CA LEU A 164 10.35 1.66 -9.78
C LEU A 164 11.42 2.53 -10.43
N THR A 165 12.65 2.04 -10.53
CA THR A 165 13.81 2.77 -11.08
C THR A 165 14.09 4.05 -10.27
N ILE A 166 14.14 3.90 -8.94
CA ILE A 166 14.41 5.00 -8.00
C ILE A 166 15.92 5.28 -7.97
N SER A 167 16.31 6.56 -8.00
CA SER A 167 17.71 6.99 -7.93
C SER A 167 18.18 7.42 -6.53
N THR A 168 17.26 7.58 -5.59
CA THR A 168 17.56 7.96 -4.20
C THR A 168 18.35 6.84 -3.50
N PRO A 169 19.42 7.16 -2.76
CA PRO A 169 20.21 6.17 -2.01
C PRO A 169 19.38 5.37 -1.02
N LEU A 170 19.67 4.07 -0.87
CA LEU A 170 18.94 3.17 0.05
C LEU A 170 18.95 3.65 1.50
N GLU A 171 20.10 4.21 1.94
CA GLU A 171 20.27 4.73 3.29
C GLU A 171 19.26 5.84 3.61
N GLU A 172 18.96 6.70 2.63
CA GLU A 172 17.95 7.74 2.78
C GLU A 172 16.54 7.15 2.89
N LEU A 173 16.21 6.17 2.07
CA LEU A 173 14.92 5.48 2.12
C LEU A 173 14.73 4.73 3.45
N MET A 174 15.79 4.12 3.99
CA MET A 174 15.76 3.42 5.27
C MET A 174 15.36 4.33 6.43
N THR A 175 15.64 5.63 6.36
CA THR A 175 15.25 6.59 7.42
C THR A 175 13.75 6.70 7.63
N ALA A 176 12.94 6.31 6.63
CA ALA A 176 11.49 6.27 6.77
C ALA A 176 10.98 5.06 7.58
N ILE A 177 11.84 4.06 7.81
CA ILE A 177 11.44 2.81 8.46
C ILE A 177 11.70 2.90 9.97
N ASN A 178 10.64 3.09 10.74
CA ASN A 178 10.68 3.01 12.20
C ASN A 178 10.24 1.61 12.65
N SER A 179 11.20 0.82 13.15
CA SER A 179 10.96 -0.55 13.64
C SER A 179 10.02 -0.61 14.85
N ASP A 180 9.92 0.46 15.64
CA ASP A 180 9.09 0.52 16.86
C ASP A 180 7.59 0.51 16.55
N LEU A 181 7.24 0.79 15.29
CA LEU A 181 5.84 0.70 14.82
C LEU A 181 5.39 -0.73 14.51
N TYR A 182 6.30 -1.73 14.48
CA TYR A 182 5.95 -3.14 14.30
C TYR A 182 5.54 -3.80 15.63
N ARG A 183 4.31 -3.54 16.08
CA ARG A 183 3.81 -3.86 17.42
C ARG A 183 2.97 -5.15 17.51
N ASN A 184 2.54 -5.73 16.39
CA ASN A 184 1.55 -6.84 16.37
C ASN A 184 2.15 -8.09 15.70
N LYS A 185 3.30 -8.57 16.19
CA LYS A 185 3.97 -9.77 15.68
C LYS A 185 3.17 -11.03 16.03
N VAL A 186 3.08 -11.96 15.09
CA VAL A 186 2.72 -13.36 15.35
C VAL A 186 4.05 -14.11 15.49
N ASN A 187 4.25 -14.80 16.60
CA ASN A 187 5.41 -15.67 16.84
C ASN A 187 5.28 -16.92 15.99
#